data_17ad3bdb8e716f67f39977b3fcf56fb3
#
_entry.id   17ad3bdb8e716f67f39977b3fcf56fb3
#
_cell.length_a   1.000
_cell.length_b   1.000
_cell.length_c   1.000
_cell.angle_alpha   90.00
_cell.angle_beta   90.00
_cell.angle_gamma   90.00
#
_symmetry.space_group_name_H-M   'P 1'
#
loop_
_entity.id
_entity.type
_entity.pdbx_description
1 polymer ?
#
loop_
_entity_poly.entity_id
_entity_poly.type
_entity_poly.pdbx_seq_one_letter_code
_entity_poly.pdbx_strand_id
1 'polypeptide(L)'
;MKELFDLTGKVAVVTGAGRGIGEGIATLLADAGADVVCAARSTDQIEHTAKLINESTSGARAVAQETDVSIEEDMEALAQRAVDEFGRLDIWINNAGGSLVSAPLTELDPAEWDKTLAVNLTSVFWGVRAAAKHMKDGGSIVNTSSMAGRDPFPGSGHYSAAKAGVNMLTKTLALELGPQKIRINAILPGFVPTDTVKKALDMTDADFGPLLEQLNLPAGRLGTPRDIAACVLYLVGESGEWVTGQCLCVAGTV
;
A
#
# COMPACT_ATOMS: atom_id res chain seq x y z
N MET A 1 25.52 5.12 2.18
CA MET A 1 24.16 5.68 2.06
C MET A 1 23.35 5.02 0.95
N LYS A 2 23.95 4.76 -0.24
CA LYS A 2 23.26 4.03 -1.33
C LYS A 2 22.84 2.62 -0.90
N GLU A 3 23.68 1.90 -0.17
CA GLU A 3 23.44 0.52 0.27
C GLU A 3 22.17 0.35 1.13
N LEU A 4 21.88 1.29 2.03
CA LEU A 4 20.72 1.22 2.93
C LEU A 4 19.34 1.21 2.21
N PHE A 5 19.31 1.68 0.98
CA PHE A 5 18.09 1.79 0.16
C PHE A 5 18.22 1.02 -1.15
N ASP A 6 19.29 0.25 -1.35
CA ASP A 6 19.49 -0.58 -2.52
C ASP A 6 18.63 -1.85 -2.43
N LEU A 7 17.79 -2.05 -3.43
CA LEU A 7 16.91 -3.21 -3.57
C LEU A 7 17.30 -4.10 -4.76
N THR A 8 18.52 -3.93 -5.29
CA THR A 8 19.02 -4.75 -6.40
C THR A 8 18.92 -6.24 -6.08
N GLY A 9 18.30 -7.01 -6.97
CA GLY A 9 18.07 -8.44 -6.80
C GLY A 9 16.92 -8.81 -5.86
N LYS A 10 16.13 -7.83 -5.39
CA LYS A 10 14.88 -8.05 -4.65
C LYS A 10 13.69 -8.04 -5.59
N VAL A 11 12.63 -8.73 -5.20
CA VAL A 11 11.37 -8.80 -5.92
C VAL A 11 10.25 -8.27 -5.03
N ALA A 12 9.50 -7.30 -5.56
CA ALA A 12 8.38 -6.66 -4.89
C ALA A 12 7.05 -6.95 -5.60
N VAL A 13 6.02 -7.20 -4.82
CA VAL A 13 4.61 -7.17 -5.26
C VAL A 13 3.96 -5.91 -4.71
N VAL A 14 3.28 -5.15 -5.56
CA VAL A 14 2.53 -3.95 -5.15
C VAL A 14 1.09 -4.05 -5.60
N THR A 15 0.15 -4.15 -4.65
CA THR A 15 -1.29 -4.14 -4.96
C THR A 15 -1.80 -2.71 -5.11
N GLY A 16 -2.74 -2.48 -6.04
CA GLY A 16 -3.21 -1.14 -6.37
C GLY A 16 -2.14 -0.29 -7.06
N ALA A 17 -1.22 -0.91 -7.81
CA ALA A 17 -0.06 -0.28 -8.43
C ALA A 17 -0.36 0.58 -9.66
N GLY A 18 -1.61 0.60 -10.16
CA GLY A 18 -1.94 1.24 -11.43
C GLY A 18 -2.05 2.77 -11.37
N ARG A 19 -2.08 3.38 -10.20
CA ARG A 19 -2.18 4.84 -10.03
C ARG A 19 -1.87 5.29 -8.59
N GLY A 20 -1.65 6.60 -8.43
CA GLY A 20 -1.58 7.27 -7.14
C GLY A 20 -0.47 6.71 -6.23
N ILE A 21 -0.80 6.39 -4.97
CA ILE A 21 0.17 5.92 -3.99
C ILE A 21 0.85 4.61 -4.46
N GLY A 22 0.07 3.66 -5.00
CA GLY A 22 0.61 2.37 -5.44
C GLY A 22 1.57 2.48 -6.63
N GLU A 23 1.25 3.30 -7.62
CA GLU A 23 2.15 3.62 -8.72
C GLU A 23 3.45 4.29 -8.22
N GLY A 24 3.31 5.28 -7.31
CA GLY A 24 4.47 5.94 -6.70
C GLY A 24 5.34 4.99 -5.89
N ILE A 25 4.75 3.99 -5.20
CA ILE A 25 5.51 2.94 -4.51
C ILE A 25 6.21 2.04 -5.52
N ALA A 26 5.49 1.50 -6.51
CA ALA A 26 6.04 0.58 -7.50
C ALA A 26 7.23 1.19 -8.25
N THR A 27 7.09 2.44 -8.73
CA THR A 27 8.16 3.14 -9.43
C THR A 27 9.36 3.44 -8.54
N LEU A 28 9.16 3.88 -7.29
CA LEU A 28 10.29 4.17 -6.40
C LEU A 28 11.04 2.90 -5.96
N LEU A 29 10.36 1.77 -5.74
CA LEU A 29 11.02 0.49 -5.45
C LEU A 29 11.83 0.01 -6.66
N ALA A 30 11.31 0.20 -7.87
CA ALA A 30 12.05 -0.10 -9.10
C ALA A 30 13.25 0.83 -9.30
N ASP A 31 13.13 2.12 -9.01
CA ASP A 31 14.25 3.07 -9.03
C ASP A 31 15.35 2.68 -8.03
N ALA A 32 14.98 2.02 -6.94
CA ALA A 32 15.91 1.45 -5.96
C ALA A 32 16.48 0.06 -6.36
N GLY A 33 16.07 -0.49 -7.53
CA GLY A 33 16.63 -1.72 -8.11
C GLY A 33 15.78 -2.97 -7.95
N ALA A 34 14.59 -2.91 -7.34
CA ALA A 34 13.72 -4.08 -7.20
C ALA A 34 12.98 -4.40 -8.51
N ASP A 35 12.89 -5.68 -8.87
CA ASP A 35 11.92 -6.14 -9.87
C ASP A 35 10.51 -6.09 -9.26
N VAL A 36 9.48 -5.71 -10.05
CA VAL A 36 8.15 -5.39 -9.51
C VAL A 36 7.02 -6.13 -10.24
N VAL A 37 6.12 -6.76 -9.49
CA VAL A 37 4.81 -7.18 -9.99
C VAL A 37 3.80 -6.08 -9.64
N CYS A 38 3.28 -5.40 -10.66
CA CYS A 38 2.25 -4.38 -10.54
C CYS A 38 0.87 -5.04 -10.60
N ALA A 39 0.09 -4.98 -9.51
CA ALA A 39 -1.19 -5.66 -9.42
C ALA A 39 -2.36 -4.70 -9.19
N ALA A 40 -3.42 -4.83 -9.97
CA ALA A 40 -4.73 -4.20 -9.77
C ALA A 40 -5.76 -4.81 -10.72
N ARG A 41 -7.04 -4.42 -10.58
CA ARG A 41 -8.13 -4.84 -11.47
C ARG A 41 -8.10 -4.16 -12.84
N SER A 42 -7.50 -2.97 -12.93
CA SER A 42 -7.45 -2.17 -14.17
C SER A 42 -6.17 -2.50 -14.93
N THR A 43 -6.24 -3.44 -15.85
CA THR A 43 -5.11 -3.96 -16.63
C THR A 43 -4.34 -2.85 -17.32
N ASP A 44 -5.02 -1.94 -18.02
CA ASP A 44 -4.40 -0.80 -18.73
C ASP A 44 -3.51 0.05 -17.81
N GLN A 45 -3.96 0.27 -16.55
CA GLN A 45 -3.22 1.10 -15.60
C GLN A 45 -1.95 0.41 -15.09
N ILE A 46 -2.03 -0.90 -14.78
CA ILE A 46 -0.86 -1.63 -14.30
C ILE A 46 0.14 -1.93 -15.42
N GLU A 47 -0.33 -2.14 -16.65
CA GLU A 47 0.53 -2.22 -17.83
C GLU A 47 1.27 -0.91 -18.09
N HIS A 48 0.57 0.23 -17.92
CA HIS A 48 1.20 1.56 -18.00
C HIS A 48 2.31 1.70 -16.95
N THR A 49 2.04 1.36 -15.68
CA THR A 49 3.06 1.42 -14.61
C THR A 49 4.24 0.49 -14.88
N ALA A 50 3.97 -0.75 -15.30
CA ALA A 50 5.02 -1.69 -15.65
C ALA A 50 5.88 -1.19 -16.83
N LYS A 51 5.26 -0.58 -17.83
CA LYS A 51 5.96 0.05 -18.96
C LYS A 51 6.86 1.19 -18.51
N LEU A 52 6.36 2.10 -17.65
CA LEU A 52 7.17 3.20 -17.11
C LEU A 52 8.42 2.67 -16.40
N ILE A 53 8.29 1.61 -15.61
CA ILE A 53 9.42 0.97 -14.92
C ILE A 53 10.40 0.38 -15.93
N ASN A 54 9.93 -0.39 -16.91
CA ASN A 54 10.78 -1.06 -17.91
C ASN A 54 11.51 -0.08 -18.84
N GLU A 55 10.97 1.12 -19.03
CA GLU A 55 11.59 2.20 -19.81
C GLU A 55 12.52 3.09 -18.97
N SER A 56 12.55 2.89 -17.63
CA SER A 56 13.42 3.67 -16.74
C SER A 56 14.89 3.22 -16.86
N THR A 57 15.78 4.03 -16.32
CA THR A 57 17.25 3.77 -16.33
C THR A 57 17.69 2.89 -15.14
N SER A 58 16.79 2.44 -14.30
CA SER A 58 17.11 1.63 -13.11
C SER A 58 17.62 0.23 -13.44
N GLY A 59 17.24 -0.31 -14.58
CA GLY A 59 17.51 -1.70 -14.98
C GLY A 59 16.58 -2.72 -14.32
N ALA A 60 15.68 -2.29 -13.45
CA ALA A 60 14.64 -3.12 -12.86
C ALA A 60 13.62 -3.55 -13.93
N ARG A 61 13.01 -4.72 -13.74
CA ARG A 61 11.95 -5.23 -14.62
C ARG A 61 10.61 -5.18 -13.89
N ALA A 62 9.54 -4.94 -14.64
CA ALA A 62 8.20 -4.99 -14.09
C ALA A 62 7.24 -5.77 -15.00
N VAL A 63 6.31 -6.45 -14.38
CA VAL A 63 5.20 -7.13 -15.06
C VAL A 63 3.87 -6.72 -14.43
N ALA A 64 2.81 -6.74 -15.24
CA ALA A 64 1.46 -6.50 -14.80
C ALA A 64 0.76 -7.83 -14.47
N GLN A 65 -0.09 -7.84 -13.44
CA GLN A 65 -0.94 -8.96 -13.07
C GLN A 65 -2.33 -8.43 -12.68
N GLU A 66 -3.34 -8.76 -13.47
CA GLU A 66 -4.72 -8.48 -13.09
C GLU A 66 -5.06 -9.24 -11.81
N THR A 67 -5.61 -8.53 -10.82
CA THR A 67 -5.84 -9.07 -9.48
C THR A 67 -7.00 -8.33 -8.81
N ASP A 68 -8.02 -9.05 -8.36
CA ASP A 68 -8.98 -8.55 -7.39
C ASP A 68 -8.55 -8.99 -5.97
N VAL A 69 -8.08 -8.02 -5.19
CA VAL A 69 -7.54 -8.29 -3.85
C VAL A 69 -8.58 -8.84 -2.86
N SER A 70 -9.87 -8.76 -3.17
CA SER A 70 -10.95 -9.35 -2.38
C SER A 70 -11.13 -10.86 -2.60
N ILE A 71 -10.42 -11.43 -3.58
CA ILE A 71 -10.45 -12.85 -3.95
C ILE A 71 -9.16 -13.51 -3.45
N GLU A 72 -9.30 -14.55 -2.60
CA GLU A 72 -8.14 -15.26 -2.02
C GLU A 72 -7.27 -15.90 -3.09
N GLU A 73 -7.89 -16.55 -4.08
CA GLU A 73 -7.23 -17.25 -5.17
C GLU A 73 -6.39 -16.31 -6.04
N ASP A 74 -6.88 -15.09 -6.28
CA ASP A 74 -6.12 -14.06 -7.01
C ASP A 74 -4.86 -13.64 -6.25
N MET A 75 -4.95 -13.51 -4.92
CA MET A 75 -3.81 -13.15 -4.08
C MET A 75 -2.74 -14.26 -4.02
N GLU A 76 -3.16 -15.52 -3.98
CA GLU A 76 -2.25 -16.67 -4.09
C GLU A 76 -1.58 -16.71 -5.48
N ALA A 77 -2.35 -16.52 -6.55
CA ALA A 77 -1.83 -16.46 -7.93
C ALA A 77 -0.84 -15.30 -8.11
N LEU A 78 -1.11 -14.14 -7.48
CA LEU A 78 -0.23 -12.98 -7.51
C LEU A 78 1.13 -13.27 -6.84
N ALA A 79 1.14 -13.93 -5.69
CA ALA A 79 2.39 -14.32 -5.02
C ALA A 79 3.17 -15.35 -5.85
N GLN A 80 2.48 -16.33 -6.42
CA GLN A 80 3.08 -17.32 -7.31
C GLN A 80 3.67 -16.66 -8.58
N ARG A 81 2.98 -15.64 -9.15
CA ARG A 81 3.46 -14.88 -10.30
C ARG A 81 4.83 -14.25 -10.06
N ALA A 82 5.07 -13.70 -8.87
CA ALA A 82 6.38 -13.13 -8.54
C ALA A 82 7.49 -14.17 -8.56
N VAL A 83 7.21 -15.37 -8.03
CA VAL A 83 8.17 -16.48 -8.02
C VAL A 83 8.40 -17.03 -9.43
N ASP A 84 7.36 -17.20 -10.23
CA ASP A 84 7.46 -17.74 -11.59
C ASP A 84 8.25 -16.80 -12.51
N GLU A 85 8.05 -15.49 -12.37
CA GLU A 85 8.69 -14.49 -13.23
C GLU A 85 10.12 -14.16 -12.81
N PHE A 86 10.35 -14.03 -11.49
CA PHE A 86 11.58 -13.48 -10.94
C PHE A 86 12.34 -14.44 -10.01
N GLY A 87 11.78 -15.61 -9.71
CA GLY A 87 12.43 -16.68 -8.93
C GLY A 87 12.33 -16.51 -7.41
N ARG A 88 11.78 -15.40 -6.89
CA ARG A 88 11.69 -15.10 -5.45
C ARG A 88 10.60 -14.09 -5.11
N LEU A 89 10.32 -13.90 -3.84
CA LEU A 89 9.48 -12.83 -3.30
C LEU A 89 10.10 -12.31 -2.01
N ASP A 90 10.44 -11.01 -1.95
CA ASP A 90 11.09 -10.36 -0.81
C ASP A 90 10.25 -9.28 -0.16
N ILE A 91 9.43 -8.60 -0.96
CA ILE A 91 8.70 -7.40 -0.57
C ILE A 91 7.24 -7.55 -1.01
N TRP A 92 6.31 -7.31 -0.06
CA TRP A 92 4.89 -7.31 -0.36
C TRP A 92 4.23 -6.04 0.14
N ILE A 93 3.54 -5.32 -0.75
CA ILE A 93 2.85 -4.08 -0.41
C ILE A 93 1.34 -4.27 -0.57
N ASN A 94 0.63 -4.36 0.56
CA ASN A 94 -0.82 -4.31 0.61
C ASN A 94 -1.26 -2.84 0.54
N ASN A 95 -1.41 -2.32 -0.68
CA ASN A 95 -1.79 -0.92 -0.88
C ASN A 95 -3.18 -0.75 -1.50
N ALA A 96 -3.71 -1.74 -2.21
CA ALA A 96 -5.06 -1.66 -2.78
C ALA A 96 -6.10 -1.35 -1.70
N GLY A 97 -7.00 -0.41 -1.98
CA GLY A 97 -8.04 0.01 -1.05
C GLY A 97 -8.50 1.44 -1.26
N GLY A 98 -9.34 1.90 -0.34
CA GLY A 98 -9.87 3.25 -0.29
C GLY A 98 -11.28 3.32 0.28
N SER A 99 -11.72 4.51 0.65
CA SER A 99 -13.12 4.79 1.00
C SER A 99 -13.83 5.30 -0.25
N LEU A 100 -14.85 4.59 -0.69
CA LEU A 100 -15.60 4.93 -1.91
C LEU A 100 -16.97 5.54 -1.61
N VAL A 101 -17.45 5.41 -0.38
CA VAL A 101 -18.75 5.87 0.09
C VAL A 101 -18.55 6.68 1.37
N SER A 102 -19.29 7.78 1.49
CA SER A 102 -19.37 8.57 2.73
C SER A 102 -20.81 8.55 3.23
N ALA A 103 -21.04 7.98 4.41
CA ALA A 103 -22.34 7.94 5.06
C ALA A 103 -22.18 7.80 6.58
N PRO A 104 -23.12 8.34 7.40
CA PRO A 104 -23.23 7.97 8.79
C PRO A 104 -23.37 6.45 8.95
N LEU A 105 -22.71 5.83 9.92
CA LEU A 105 -22.79 4.37 10.09
C LEU A 105 -24.19 3.83 10.30
N THR A 106 -25.08 4.65 10.87
CA THR A 106 -26.49 4.30 11.07
C THR A 106 -27.31 4.25 9.78
N GLU A 107 -26.79 4.81 8.70
CA GLU A 107 -27.44 4.91 7.39
C GLU A 107 -26.68 4.16 6.29
N LEU A 108 -25.51 3.60 6.63
CA LEU A 108 -24.66 2.87 5.69
C LEU A 108 -25.34 1.57 5.25
N ASP A 109 -25.37 1.33 3.94
CA ASP A 109 -25.82 0.04 3.40
C ASP A 109 -24.90 -1.08 3.90
N PRO A 110 -25.42 -2.18 4.48
CA PRO A 110 -24.65 -3.33 4.88
C PRO A 110 -23.74 -3.92 3.78
N ALA A 111 -24.18 -3.87 2.53
CA ALA A 111 -23.34 -4.32 1.40
C ALA A 111 -22.08 -3.47 1.21
N GLU A 112 -22.17 -2.15 1.43
CA GLU A 112 -21.00 -1.26 1.38
C GLU A 112 -20.06 -1.47 2.58
N TRP A 113 -20.61 -1.83 3.74
CA TRP A 113 -19.81 -2.28 4.88
C TRP A 113 -18.99 -3.52 4.51
N ASP A 114 -19.64 -4.58 4.03
CA ASP A 114 -18.97 -5.85 3.69
C ASP A 114 -17.93 -5.66 2.59
N LYS A 115 -18.24 -4.92 1.55
CA LYS A 115 -17.32 -4.59 0.47
C LYS A 115 -16.11 -3.80 0.96
N THR A 116 -16.31 -2.84 1.86
CA THR A 116 -15.22 -2.06 2.44
C THR A 116 -14.29 -2.94 3.27
N LEU A 117 -14.82 -3.82 4.10
CA LEU A 117 -14.01 -4.77 4.87
C LEU A 117 -13.28 -5.75 3.95
N ALA A 118 -13.94 -6.28 2.93
CA ALA A 118 -13.33 -7.21 1.97
C ALA A 118 -12.08 -6.59 1.32
N VAL A 119 -12.21 -5.35 0.80
CA VAL A 119 -11.12 -4.68 0.06
C VAL A 119 -10.05 -4.07 0.97
N ASN A 120 -10.40 -3.56 2.16
CA ASN A 120 -9.46 -2.79 3.00
C ASN A 120 -8.89 -3.56 4.19
N LEU A 121 -9.47 -4.69 4.57
CA LEU A 121 -9.04 -5.50 5.72
C LEU A 121 -8.79 -6.96 5.34
N THR A 122 -9.79 -7.65 4.78
CA THR A 122 -9.68 -9.07 4.44
C THR A 122 -8.60 -9.28 3.37
N SER A 123 -8.49 -8.39 2.39
CA SER A 123 -7.43 -8.41 1.38
C SER A 123 -6.03 -8.36 1.98
N VAL A 124 -5.82 -7.61 3.06
CA VAL A 124 -4.53 -7.54 3.77
C VAL A 124 -4.21 -8.89 4.40
N PHE A 125 -5.20 -9.56 4.99
CA PHE A 125 -5.03 -10.91 5.53
C PHE A 125 -4.64 -11.90 4.43
N TRP A 126 -5.35 -11.90 3.28
CA TRP A 126 -5.01 -12.76 2.14
C TRP A 126 -3.60 -12.47 1.61
N GLY A 127 -3.24 -11.19 1.46
CA GLY A 127 -1.94 -10.78 0.96
C GLY A 127 -0.78 -11.21 1.86
N VAL A 128 -0.91 -11.04 3.18
CA VAL A 128 0.11 -11.50 4.13
C VAL A 128 0.25 -13.02 4.08
N ARG A 129 -0.87 -13.73 4.03
CA ARG A 129 -0.91 -15.18 3.99
C ARG A 129 -0.27 -15.74 2.72
N ALA A 130 -0.54 -15.15 1.55
CA ALA A 130 0.07 -15.52 0.29
C ALA A 130 1.57 -15.20 0.29
N ALA A 131 1.96 -13.98 0.70
CA ALA A 131 3.37 -13.57 0.73
C ALA A 131 4.22 -14.46 1.64
N ALA A 132 3.75 -14.74 2.86
CA ALA A 132 4.51 -15.52 3.84
C ALA A 132 4.86 -16.95 3.37
N LYS A 133 4.04 -17.55 2.51
CA LYS A 133 4.32 -18.87 1.90
C LYS A 133 5.54 -18.86 0.98
N HIS A 134 5.84 -17.71 0.37
CA HIS A 134 6.88 -17.57 -0.66
C HIS A 134 8.12 -16.81 -0.17
N MET A 135 8.06 -16.12 0.97
CA MET A 135 9.19 -15.40 1.58
C MET A 135 10.09 -16.35 2.39
N LYS A 136 10.75 -17.32 1.72
CA LYS A 136 11.48 -18.42 2.36
C LYS A 136 12.74 -17.97 3.12
N ASP A 137 13.35 -16.88 2.69
CA ASP A 137 14.57 -16.32 3.28
C ASP A 137 14.31 -15.10 4.18
N GLY A 138 13.06 -14.93 4.59
CA GLY A 138 12.56 -13.72 5.22
C GLY A 138 12.07 -12.70 4.21
N GLY A 139 11.67 -11.52 4.67
CA GLY A 139 11.14 -10.48 3.80
C GLY A 139 10.56 -9.27 4.54
N SER A 140 9.95 -8.38 3.79
CA SER A 140 9.29 -7.20 4.36
C SER A 140 7.90 -7.00 3.77
N ILE A 141 6.90 -6.89 4.63
CA ILE A 141 5.52 -6.60 4.26
C ILE A 141 5.16 -5.20 4.76
N VAL A 142 4.56 -4.38 3.90
CA VAL A 142 4.04 -3.07 4.29
C VAL A 142 2.55 -2.97 3.95
N ASN A 143 1.76 -2.64 4.96
CA ASN A 143 0.33 -2.44 4.83
C ASN A 143 0.00 -0.94 4.75
N THR A 144 -0.69 -0.51 3.70
CA THR A 144 -1.23 0.85 3.61
C THR A 144 -2.51 0.94 4.43
N SER A 145 -2.36 1.47 5.63
CA SER A 145 -3.47 1.85 6.50
C SER A 145 -3.97 3.27 6.17
N SER A 146 -4.31 4.06 7.17
CA SER A 146 -4.74 5.46 7.05
C SER A 146 -4.69 6.14 8.41
N MET A 147 -4.59 7.46 8.43
CA MET A 147 -4.87 8.26 9.64
C MET A 147 -6.28 7.99 10.17
N ALA A 148 -7.26 7.68 9.29
CA ALA A 148 -8.61 7.28 9.69
C ALA A 148 -8.67 5.96 10.49
N GLY A 149 -7.61 5.13 10.45
CA GLY A 149 -7.48 3.94 11.31
C GLY A 149 -6.90 4.25 12.70
N ARG A 150 -6.48 5.49 12.96
CA ARG A 150 -5.99 6.00 14.25
C ARG A 150 -6.97 7.00 14.84
N ASP A 151 -7.42 7.94 14.03
CA ASP A 151 -8.24 9.06 14.43
C ASP A 151 -9.67 8.93 13.88
N PRO A 152 -10.70 9.42 14.59
CA PRO A 152 -12.07 9.34 14.13
C PRO A 152 -12.28 10.18 12.85
N PHE A 153 -12.96 9.60 11.86
CA PHE A 153 -13.30 10.27 10.61
C PHE A 153 -14.79 10.12 10.31
N PRO A 154 -15.61 11.10 10.68
CA PRO A 154 -17.06 11.06 10.46
C PRO A 154 -17.42 10.80 9.00
N GLY A 155 -18.45 10.01 8.75
CA GLY A 155 -18.87 9.59 7.40
C GLY A 155 -18.05 8.44 6.79
N SER A 156 -16.94 8.04 7.41
CA SER A 156 -16.10 6.93 6.93
C SER A 156 -15.85 5.88 7.99
N GLY A 157 -16.80 5.66 8.91
CA GLY A 157 -16.63 4.75 10.05
C GLY A 157 -16.32 3.29 9.65
N HIS A 158 -16.91 2.79 8.57
CA HIS A 158 -16.62 1.47 8.00
C HIS A 158 -15.16 1.35 7.52
N TYR A 159 -14.65 2.37 6.85
CA TYR A 159 -13.26 2.45 6.42
C TYR A 159 -12.31 2.59 7.62
N SER A 160 -12.66 3.44 8.58
CA SER A 160 -11.89 3.62 9.82
C SER A 160 -11.78 2.30 10.59
N ALA A 161 -12.86 1.55 10.72
CA ALA A 161 -12.87 0.23 11.36
C ALA A 161 -11.94 -0.75 10.62
N ALA A 162 -12.02 -0.80 9.28
CA ALA A 162 -11.12 -1.64 8.48
C ALA A 162 -9.64 -1.27 8.69
N LYS A 163 -9.30 0.02 8.63
CA LYS A 163 -7.91 0.49 8.77
C LYS A 163 -7.38 0.36 10.20
N ALA A 164 -8.23 0.51 11.22
CA ALA A 164 -7.88 0.17 12.61
C ALA A 164 -7.59 -1.34 12.75
N GLY A 165 -8.39 -2.19 12.09
CA GLY A 165 -8.12 -3.62 11.97
C GLY A 165 -6.77 -3.93 11.35
N VAL A 166 -6.40 -3.26 10.26
CA VAL A 166 -5.07 -3.37 9.61
C VAL A 166 -3.95 -3.01 10.58
N ASN A 167 -4.11 -1.95 11.37
CA ASN A 167 -3.11 -1.55 12.37
C ASN A 167 -2.90 -2.65 13.42
N MET A 168 -3.98 -3.27 13.90
CA MET A 168 -3.88 -4.36 14.87
C MET A 168 -3.33 -5.64 14.26
N LEU A 169 -3.78 -6.02 13.05
CA LEU A 169 -3.22 -7.16 12.31
C LEU A 169 -1.70 -7.02 12.12
N THR A 170 -1.24 -5.82 11.74
CA THR A 170 0.19 -5.55 11.57
C THR A 170 0.99 -5.86 12.83
N LYS A 171 0.51 -5.43 14.00
CA LYS A 171 1.17 -5.68 15.30
C LYS A 171 1.18 -7.15 15.66
N THR A 172 0.07 -7.84 15.48
CA THR A 172 -0.06 -9.28 15.78
C THR A 172 0.83 -10.10 14.86
N LEU A 173 0.75 -9.87 13.55
CA LEU A 173 1.51 -10.61 12.55
C LEU A 173 3.03 -10.36 12.66
N ALA A 174 3.47 -9.20 13.17
CA ALA A 174 4.89 -8.97 13.44
C ALA A 174 5.47 -9.96 14.47
N LEU A 175 4.67 -10.35 15.46
CA LEU A 175 5.06 -11.37 16.44
C LEU A 175 5.02 -12.77 15.85
N GLU A 176 4.01 -13.08 15.04
CA GLU A 176 3.81 -14.40 14.44
C GLU A 176 4.82 -14.71 13.32
N LEU A 177 5.18 -13.69 12.50
CA LEU A 177 6.07 -13.83 11.36
C LEU A 177 7.55 -13.57 11.69
N GLY A 178 7.84 -12.96 12.85
CA GLY A 178 9.21 -12.69 13.30
C GLY A 178 10.13 -13.91 13.29
N PRO A 179 9.70 -15.09 13.78
CA PRO A 179 10.50 -16.32 13.70
C PRO A 179 10.88 -16.75 12.27
N GLN A 180 10.11 -16.32 11.26
CA GLN A 180 10.37 -16.55 9.83
C GLN A 180 11.24 -15.44 9.22
N LYS A 181 11.73 -14.48 10.02
CA LYS A 181 12.49 -13.30 9.58
C LYS A 181 11.68 -12.39 8.62
N ILE A 182 10.37 -12.42 8.71
CA ILE A 182 9.49 -11.53 7.96
C ILE A 182 9.11 -10.35 8.86
N ARG A 183 9.48 -9.15 8.44
CA ARG A 183 9.07 -7.91 9.10
C ARG A 183 7.75 -7.44 8.49
N ILE A 184 6.88 -6.90 9.31
CA ILE A 184 5.61 -6.34 8.85
C ILE A 184 5.34 -5.01 9.54
N ASN A 185 5.04 -3.98 8.74
CA ASN A 185 4.73 -2.64 9.24
C ASN A 185 3.51 -2.06 8.52
N ALA A 186 2.92 -1.04 9.09
CA ALA A 186 1.89 -0.26 8.44
C ALA A 186 2.35 1.20 8.26
N ILE A 187 1.97 1.80 7.15
CA ILE A 187 2.01 3.25 6.94
C ILE A 187 0.60 3.81 7.07
N LEU A 188 0.48 4.98 7.68
CA LEU A 188 -0.77 5.71 7.84
C LEU A 188 -0.68 7.03 7.07
N PRO A 189 -1.03 7.02 5.77
CA PRO A 189 -1.05 8.24 4.98
C PRO A 189 -2.03 9.25 5.57
N GLY A 190 -1.62 10.52 5.56
CA GLY A 190 -2.51 11.65 5.71
C GLY A 190 -3.20 11.99 4.39
N PHE A 191 -3.43 13.26 4.16
CA PHE A 191 -4.14 13.71 2.97
C PHE A 191 -3.21 13.74 1.75
N VAL A 192 -3.40 12.79 0.83
CA VAL A 192 -2.70 12.70 -0.46
C VAL A 192 -3.75 12.81 -1.57
N PRO A 193 -3.77 13.88 -2.38
CA PRO A 193 -4.80 14.16 -3.40
C PRO A 193 -4.67 13.23 -4.60
N THR A 194 -4.99 11.96 -4.43
CA THR A 194 -5.09 10.98 -5.52
C THR A 194 -6.47 11.02 -6.17
N ASP A 195 -6.60 10.45 -7.37
CA ASP A 195 -7.91 10.36 -8.06
C ASP A 195 -8.95 9.60 -7.23
N THR A 196 -8.52 8.64 -6.42
CA THR A 196 -9.42 7.95 -5.48
C THR A 196 -9.96 8.89 -4.42
N VAL A 197 -9.11 9.77 -3.86
CA VAL A 197 -9.52 10.77 -2.87
C VAL A 197 -10.40 11.84 -3.51
N LYS A 198 -10.02 12.35 -4.70
CA LYS A 198 -10.82 13.31 -5.46
C LYS A 198 -12.24 12.79 -5.67
N LYS A 199 -12.34 11.54 -6.15
CA LYS A 199 -13.63 10.89 -6.40
C LYS A 199 -14.45 10.64 -5.13
N ALA A 200 -13.80 10.22 -4.04
CA ALA A 200 -14.47 9.93 -2.77
C ALA A 200 -15.02 11.18 -2.10
N LEU A 201 -14.39 12.34 -2.31
CA LEU A 201 -14.77 13.63 -1.72
C LEU A 201 -15.52 14.55 -2.70
N ASP A 202 -15.76 14.10 -3.93
CA ASP A 202 -16.32 14.91 -5.03
C ASP A 202 -15.56 16.23 -5.24
N MET A 203 -14.21 16.13 -5.27
CA MET A 203 -13.29 17.27 -5.37
C MET A 203 -12.54 17.28 -6.69
N THR A 204 -12.18 18.49 -7.12
CA THR A 204 -11.30 18.79 -8.25
C THR A 204 -9.95 19.30 -7.76
N ASP A 205 -8.97 19.48 -8.65
CA ASP A 205 -7.66 20.06 -8.29
C ASP A 205 -7.76 21.48 -7.73
N ALA A 206 -8.78 22.24 -8.14
CA ALA A 206 -9.01 23.60 -7.66
C ALA A 206 -9.42 23.66 -6.17
N ASP A 207 -10.00 22.57 -5.65
CA ASP A 207 -10.52 22.52 -4.28
C ASP A 207 -9.42 22.28 -3.24
N PHE A 208 -8.24 21.83 -3.66
CA PHE A 208 -7.16 21.49 -2.72
C PHE A 208 -6.45 22.69 -2.12
N GLY A 209 -6.41 23.83 -2.82
CA GLY A 209 -5.87 25.07 -2.26
C GLY A 209 -6.65 25.53 -1.01
N PRO A 210 -7.97 25.78 -1.14
CA PRO A 210 -8.83 26.10 0.00
C PRO A 210 -8.81 25.03 1.11
N LEU A 211 -8.79 23.76 0.75
CA LEU A 211 -8.71 22.67 1.73
C LEU A 211 -7.41 22.71 2.53
N LEU A 212 -6.27 23.00 1.88
CA LEU A 212 -4.98 23.12 2.57
C LEU A 212 -5.00 24.24 3.60
N GLU A 213 -5.57 25.39 3.25
CA GLU A 213 -5.74 26.54 4.19
C GLU A 213 -6.62 26.14 5.39
N GLN A 214 -7.73 25.43 5.14
CA GLN A 214 -8.64 24.95 6.19
C GLN A 214 -7.98 23.92 7.11
N LEU A 215 -7.21 22.98 6.55
CA LEU A 215 -6.54 21.93 7.32
C LEU A 215 -5.37 22.46 8.14
N ASN A 216 -4.81 23.61 7.77
CA ASN A 216 -3.66 24.24 8.45
C ASN A 216 -2.55 23.23 8.81
N LEU A 217 -2.14 22.44 7.83
CA LEU A 217 -1.17 21.35 8.05
C LEU A 217 0.18 21.93 8.47
N PRO A 218 0.81 21.41 9.55
CA PRO A 218 2.15 21.82 9.99
C PRO A 218 3.22 21.72 8.89
N ALA A 219 3.10 20.75 7.97
CA ALA A 219 4.01 20.59 6.85
C ALA A 219 3.83 21.65 5.75
N GLY A 220 2.80 22.52 5.81
CA GLY A 220 2.53 23.59 4.86
C GLY A 220 2.11 23.12 3.46
N ARG A 221 1.89 21.82 3.25
CA ARG A 221 1.46 21.23 1.97
C ARG A 221 0.70 19.93 2.17
N LEU A 222 -0.02 19.53 1.15
CA LEU A 222 -0.58 18.19 1.04
C LEU A 222 0.53 17.17 0.72
N GLY A 223 0.28 15.90 1.05
CA GLY A 223 1.16 14.80 0.71
C GLY A 223 1.17 14.49 -0.78
N THR A 224 2.20 13.79 -1.22
CA THR A 224 2.33 13.25 -2.57
C THR A 224 2.50 11.73 -2.50
N PRO A 225 2.23 10.97 -3.58
CA PRO A 225 2.56 9.55 -3.65
C PRO A 225 4.02 9.26 -3.30
N ARG A 226 4.95 10.16 -3.66
CA ARG A 226 6.38 10.02 -3.37
C ARG A 226 6.71 10.12 -1.87
N ASP A 227 5.98 10.93 -1.10
CA ASP A 227 6.18 11.01 0.36
C ASP A 227 5.88 9.66 1.02
N ILE A 228 4.81 9.01 0.55
CA ILE A 228 4.42 7.70 1.04
C ILE A 228 5.41 6.62 0.58
N ALA A 229 5.78 6.64 -0.69
CA ALA A 229 6.74 5.69 -1.26
C ALA A 229 8.12 5.75 -0.58
N ALA A 230 8.59 6.94 -0.19
CA ALA A 230 9.85 7.11 0.53
C ALA A 230 9.84 6.43 1.91
N CYS A 231 8.71 6.49 2.63
CA CYS A 231 8.55 5.77 3.88
C CYS A 231 8.51 4.24 3.66
N VAL A 232 7.85 3.78 2.58
CA VAL A 232 7.85 2.36 2.21
C VAL A 232 9.27 1.89 1.90
N LEU A 233 10.03 2.63 1.09
CA LEU A 233 11.43 2.30 0.77
C LEU A 233 12.28 2.19 2.03
N TYR A 234 12.12 3.12 2.99
CA TYR A 234 12.78 3.02 4.31
C TYR A 234 12.45 1.70 5.01
N LEU A 235 11.17 1.31 5.04
CA LEU A 235 10.72 0.11 5.76
C LEU A 235 11.15 -1.20 5.11
N VAL A 236 11.28 -1.25 3.79
CA VAL A 236 11.62 -2.48 3.08
C VAL A 236 13.12 -2.69 2.87
N GLY A 237 13.91 -1.60 2.86
CA GLY A 237 15.36 -1.63 2.75
C GLY A 237 16.07 -2.05 4.04
N GLU A 238 17.39 -2.12 3.99
CA GLU A 238 18.26 -2.36 5.16
C GLU A 238 18.08 -1.27 6.24
N SER A 239 17.78 -0.04 5.82
CA SER A 239 17.45 1.07 6.73
C SER A 239 16.35 0.76 7.72
N GLY A 240 15.44 -0.16 7.38
CA GLY A 240 14.30 -0.57 8.21
C GLY A 240 14.48 -1.91 8.93
N GLU A 241 15.67 -2.52 8.94
CA GLU A 241 15.88 -3.87 9.50
C GLU A 241 15.45 -4.01 10.97
N TRP A 242 15.58 -2.95 11.77
CA TRP A 242 15.17 -2.94 13.18
C TRP A 242 13.74 -2.48 13.39
N VAL A 243 12.92 -2.41 12.32
CA VAL A 243 11.54 -1.90 12.37
C VAL A 243 10.57 -3.00 11.98
N THR A 244 9.76 -3.46 12.95
CA THR A 244 8.65 -4.39 12.73
C THR A 244 7.50 -4.10 13.70
N GLY A 245 6.26 -4.38 13.31
CA GLY A 245 5.05 -4.15 14.10
C GLY A 245 4.67 -2.68 14.28
N GLN A 246 5.29 -1.76 13.53
CA GLN A 246 5.05 -0.35 13.67
C GLN A 246 3.95 0.15 12.73
N CYS A 247 3.23 1.19 13.20
CA CYS A 247 2.22 1.92 12.43
C CYS A 247 2.71 3.36 12.31
N LEU A 248 3.38 3.68 11.19
CA LEU A 248 4.02 4.99 11.00
C LEU A 248 3.09 5.97 10.30
N CYS A 249 2.86 7.11 10.94
CA CYS A 249 2.11 8.21 10.33
C CYS A 249 2.99 8.94 9.30
N VAL A 250 2.48 9.12 8.10
CA VAL A 250 3.10 9.89 7.01
C VAL A 250 2.08 10.93 6.56
N ALA A 251 1.89 11.98 7.37
CA ALA A 251 0.68 12.76 7.31
C ALA A 251 0.85 14.27 7.19
N GLY A 252 2.04 14.81 7.40
CA GLY A 252 2.24 16.28 7.44
C GLY A 252 1.49 16.97 8.59
N THR A 253 0.92 16.22 9.53
CA THR A 253 0.17 16.64 10.72
C THR A 253 0.56 15.80 11.93
N VAL A 254 0.06 16.18 13.12
CA VAL A 254 0.28 15.49 14.39
C VAL A 254 -0.84 14.53 14.73
#